data_b4040f05fcdf3c7e18d9c9400c11121e
#
_entry.id   b4040f05fcdf3c7e18d9c9400c11121e
#
_cell.length_a   1.000
_cell.length_b   1.000
_cell.length_c   1.000
_cell.angle_alpha   90.00
_cell.angle_beta   90.00
_cell.angle_gamma   90.00
#
_symmetry.space_group_name_H-M   'P 1'
#
loop_
_entity.id
_entity.type
_entity.pdbx_description
1 polymer ?
#
loop_
_entity_poly.entity_id
_entity_poly.type
_entity_poly.pdbx_seq_one_letter_code
_entity_poly.pdbx_strand_id
1 'polypeptide(L)'
;MTKATWADSPDETNFSMATPGEASTNLQDVLNFRALPTPMECLGFTFKISGIDVQTVTHLIRHRAGSFAAQCTGDRDLRHDNALVPEAVENSDFQQRFYEIVASAKQLYADMVDSHEVSMMDARVILPKCLETFYIARFNLKDLIGFIKQR
;
A
#
# COMPACT_ATOMS: atom_id res chain seq x y z
N MET A 1 2.81 -26.30 -4.12
CA MET A 1 1.92 -25.87 -5.21
C MET A 1 2.34 -26.41 -6.57
N THR A 2 3.56 -26.16 -7.02
CA THR A 2 4.04 -26.73 -8.31
C THR A 2 3.88 -28.26 -8.39
N LYS A 3 4.17 -29.00 -7.31
CA LYS A 3 3.89 -30.44 -7.24
C LYS A 3 2.40 -30.79 -7.37
N ALA A 4 1.51 -29.97 -6.86
CA ALA A 4 0.07 -30.23 -6.93
C ALA A 4 -0.47 -30.19 -8.35
N THR A 5 0.13 -29.37 -9.23
CA THR A 5 -0.29 -29.28 -10.63
C THR A 5 0.33 -30.33 -11.55
N TRP A 6 1.30 -31.11 -11.02
CA TRP A 6 2.00 -32.17 -11.77
C TRP A 6 1.76 -33.58 -11.20
N ALA A 7 0.91 -33.69 -10.19
CA ALA A 7 0.46 -34.98 -9.68
C ALA A 7 -0.57 -35.60 -10.63
N ASP A 8 -0.52 -36.91 -10.83
CA ASP A 8 -1.45 -37.62 -11.68
C ASP A 8 -2.86 -37.68 -11.11
N SER A 9 -2.99 -37.50 -9.79
CA SER A 9 -4.29 -37.41 -9.11
C SER A 9 -4.26 -36.42 -7.95
N PRO A 10 -5.40 -35.83 -7.54
CA PRO A 10 -5.50 -34.98 -6.37
C PRO A 10 -5.07 -35.65 -5.07
N ASP A 11 -5.31 -36.97 -4.96
CA ASP A 11 -5.00 -37.75 -3.76
C ASP A 11 -3.49 -37.94 -3.54
N GLU A 12 -2.68 -37.81 -4.59
CA GLU A 12 -1.21 -37.84 -4.53
C GLU A 12 -0.61 -36.53 -4.10
N THR A 13 -1.43 -35.48 -4.00
CA THR A 13 -0.98 -34.14 -3.70
C THR A 13 -0.78 -33.94 -2.20
N ASN A 14 0.47 -33.98 -1.77
CA ASN A 14 0.84 -33.67 -0.38
C ASN A 14 1.49 -32.29 -0.31
N PHE A 15 0.72 -31.29 0.16
CA PHE A 15 1.17 -29.89 0.27
C PHE A 15 2.29 -29.67 1.31
N SER A 16 2.50 -30.65 2.21
CA SER A 16 3.41 -30.48 3.35
C SER A 16 4.84 -30.99 3.12
N MET A 17 5.12 -31.65 1.99
CA MET A 17 6.29 -32.51 1.85
C MET A 17 7.37 -32.06 0.85
N ALA A 18 7.38 -30.77 0.45
CA ALA A 18 8.54 -30.28 -0.28
C ALA A 18 9.72 -30.11 0.68
N THR A 19 10.84 -30.80 0.42
CA THR A 19 12.09 -30.50 1.11
C THR A 19 12.56 -29.09 0.79
N PRO A 20 13.32 -28.42 1.66
CA PRO A 20 13.84 -27.07 1.39
C PRO A 20 14.56 -26.96 0.03
N GLY A 21 15.29 -27.99 -0.38
CA GLY A 21 15.96 -28.04 -1.68
C GLY A 21 15.01 -28.09 -2.87
N GLU A 22 13.98 -28.93 -2.80
CA GLU A 22 12.96 -29.02 -3.84
C GLU A 22 12.13 -27.73 -3.92
N ALA A 23 11.80 -27.12 -2.77
CA ALA A 23 11.09 -25.86 -2.74
C ALA A 23 11.91 -24.74 -3.41
N SER A 24 13.22 -24.70 -3.18
CA SER A 24 14.13 -23.73 -3.81
C SER A 24 14.19 -23.94 -5.33
N THR A 25 14.34 -25.18 -5.80
CA THR A 25 14.37 -25.48 -7.24
C THR A 25 13.07 -25.13 -7.92
N ASN A 26 11.93 -25.53 -7.34
CA ASN A 26 10.62 -25.20 -7.87
C ASN A 26 10.37 -23.69 -7.93
N LEU A 27 10.83 -22.94 -6.92
CA LEU A 27 10.74 -21.49 -6.91
C LEU A 27 11.58 -20.87 -8.02
N GLN A 28 12.83 -21.35 -8.21
CA GLN A 28 13.71 -20.88 -9.28
C GLN A 28 13.12 -21.14 -10.68
N ASP A 29 12.52 -22.31 -10.90
CA ASP A 29 11.89 -22.64 -12.17
C ASP A 29 10.69 -21.73 -12.47
N VAL A 30 9.88 -21.43 -11.47
CA VAL A 30 8.76 -20.49 -11.59
C VAL A 30 9.25 -19.08 -11.86
N LEU A 31 10.25 -18.59 -11.12
CA LEU A 31 10.79 -17.24 -11.27
C LEU A 31 11.52 -17.04 -12.61
N ASN A 32 12.13 -18.10 -13.15
CA ASN A 32 12.81 -18.09 -14.44
C ASN A 32 11.89 -18.42 -15.63
N PHE A 33 10.58 -18.51 -15.39
CA PHE A 33 9.58 -18.88 -16.42
C PHE A 33 9.83 -20.22 -17.11
N ARG A 34 10.50 -21.14 -16.43
CA ARG A 34 10.69 -22.53 -16.86
C ARG A 34 9.47 -23.40 -16.54
N ALA A 35 8.60 -22.91 -15.66
CA ALA A 35 7.32 -23.50 -15.31
C ALA A 35 6.20 -22.47 -15.57
N LEU A 36 4.95 -22.96 -15.60
CA LEU A 36 3.78 -22.08 -15.75
C LEU A 36 3.73 -21.04 -14.61
N PRO A 37 3.38 -19.78 -14.91
CA PRO A 37 3.33 -18.71 -13.90
C PRO A 37 2.15 -18.85 -12.92
N THR A 38 1.21 -19.73 -13.17
CA THR A 38 -0.02 -19.94 -12.37
C THR A 38 0.26 -20.15 -10.87
N PRO A 39 1.30 -20.92 -10.44
CA PRO A 39 1.61 -21.04 -9.02
C PRO A 39 1.94 -19.71 -8.34
N MET A 40 2.51 -18.74 -9.05
CA MET A 40 2.79 -17.40 -8.53
C MET A 40 1.50 -16.62 -8.25
N GLU A 41 0.43 -16.87 -8.99
CA GLU A 41 -0.87 -16.22 -8.79
C GLU A 41 -1.58 -16.74 -7.54
N CYS A 42 -1.27 -17.96 -7.10
CA CYS A 42 -1.82 -18.55 -5.89
C CYS A 42 -1.13 -18.09 -4.60
N LEU A 43 0.07 -17.53 -4.67
CA LEU A 43 0.80 -17.02 -3.51
C LEU A 43 0.41 -15.56 -3.26
N GLY A 44 -0.24 -15.30 -2.12
CA GLY A 44 -0.67 -13.96 -1.75
C GLY A 44 0.18 -13.35 -0.64
N PHE A 45 0.52 -12.07 -0.78
CA PHE A 45 1.24 -11.29 0.20
C PHE A 45 0.40 -10.09 0.61
N THR A 46 0.28 -9.89 1.92
CA THR A 46 -0.44 -8.74 2.47
C THR A 46 0.54 -7.86 3.23
N PHE A 47 0.53 -6.57 2.91
CA PHE A 47 1.40 -5.55 3.50
C PHE A 47 0.56 -4.50 4.19
N LYS A 48 0.97 -4.08 5.38
CA LYS A 48 0.57 -2.80 5.95
C LYS A 48 1.62 -1.77 5.53
N ILE A 49 1.19 -0.74 4.82
CA ILE A 49 2.06 0.35 4.35
C ILE A 49 1.66 1.60 5.12
N SER A 50 2.62 2.23 5.79
CA SER A 50 2.45 3.46 6.59
C SER A 50 3.61 4.41 6.31
N GLY A 51 3.51 5.65 6.78
CA GLY A 51 4.55 6.65 6.55
C GLY A 51 4.55 7.16 5.11
N ILE A 52 3.39 7.20 4.48
CA ILE A 52 3.22 7.77 3.14
C ILE A 52 2.09 8.81 3.15
N ASP A 53 2.17 9.76 2.23
CA ASP A 53 1.17 10.80 2.10
C ASP A 53 -0.04 10.37 1.26
N VAL A 54 -1.15 11.09 1.43
CA VAL A 54 -2.39 10.84 0.69
C VAL A 54 -2.18 10.94 -0.84
N GLN A 55 -1.30 11.84 -1.30
CA GLN A 55 -1.00 11.97 -2.72
C GLN A 55 -0.36 10.71 -3.28
N THR A 56 0.62 10.15 -2.57
CA THR A 56 1.29 8.89 -2.94
C THR A 56 0.32 7.72 -2.98
N VAL A 57 -0.58 7.61 -1.98
CA VAL A 57 -1.63 6.58 -1.96
C VAL A 57 -2.49 6.66 -3.21
N THR A 58 -2.92 7.85 -3.64
CA THR A 58 -3.79 8.00 -4.82
C THR A 58 -3.13 7.49 -6.11
N HIS A 59 -1.80 7.51 -6.19
CA HIS A 59 -1.07 6.91 -7.31
C HIS A 59 -0.91 5.39 -7.16
N LEU A 60 -0.60 4.92 -5.95
CA LEU A 60 -0.37 3.49 -5.71
C LEU A 60 -1.62 2.63 -5.91
N ILE A 61 -2.78 3.07 -5.45
CA ILE A 61 -4.06 2.34 -5.61
C ILE A 61 -4.54 2.24 -7.07
N ARG A 62 -3.93 2.98 -7.99
CA ARG A 62 -4.23 2.86 -9.43
C ARG A 62 -3.59 1.65 -10.09
N HIS A 63 -2.66 0.97 -9.41
CA HIS A 63 -2.15 -0.31 -9.87
C HIS A 63 -3.20 -1.40 -9.70
N ARG A 64 -3.84 -1.79 -10.80
CA ARG A 64 -4.97 -2.75 -10.80
C ARG A 64 -4.55 -4.19 -10.48
N ALA A 65 -3.25 -4.44 -10.43
CA ALA A 65 -2.68 -5.74 -10.11
C ALA A 65 -2.78 -6.11 -8.62
N GLY A 66 -3.13 -5.16 -7.74
CA GLY A 66 -3.29 -5.38 -6.29
C GLY A 66 -4.68 -5.06 -5.79
N SER A 67 -4.99 -5.57 -4.60
CA SER A 67 -6.16 -5.15 -3.81
C SER A 67 -5.71 -4.21 -2.71
N PHE A 68 -6.43 -3.10 -2.52
CA PHE A 68 -6.07 -2.07 -1.57
C PHE A 68 -7.24 -1.76 -0.64
N ALA A 69 -6.97 -1.69 0.66
CA ALA A 69 -7.88 -1.20 1.67
C ALA A 69 -7.24 0.03 2.32
N ALA A 70 -7.64 1.21 1.86
CA ALA A 70 -7.19 2.49 2.38
C ALA A 70 -8.24 3.05 3.34
N GLN A 71 -7.79 3.60 4.47
CA GLN A 71 -8.69 4.30 5.37
C GLN A 71 -9.19 5.59 4.73
N CYS A 72 -10.47 5.84 4.82
CA CYS A 72 -11.02 7.13 4.43
C CYS A 72 -10.54 8.23 5.39
N THR A 73 -10.12 9.35 4.85
CA THR A 73 -9.68 10.50 5.65
C THR A 73 -10.79 11.18 6.45
N GLY A 74 -12.04 10.78 6.25
CA GLY A 74 -13.18 11.23 7.06
C GLY A 74 -13.56 10.30 8.21
N ASP A 75 -12.89 9.14 8.34
CA ASP A 75 -13.21 8.14 9.37
C ASP A 75 -12.48 8.39 10.70
N ARG A 76 -11.55 9.33 10.74
CA ARG A 76 -10.80 9.69 11.95
C ARG A 76 -10.44 11.16 11.96
N ASP A 77 -10.16 11.68 13.15
CA ASP A 77 -9.66 13.03 13.31
C ASP A 77 -8.20 13.13 12.87
N LEU A 78 -7.93 14.01 11.92
CA LEU A 78 -6.62 14.18 11.28
C LEU A 78 -5.82 15.36 11.84
N ARG A 79 -6.33 16.08 12.85
CA ARG A 79 -5.66 17.27 13.40
C ARG A 79 -4.25 17.01 13.92
N HIS A 80 -3.96 15.77 14.36
CA HIS A 80 -2.68 15.37 14.93
C HIS A 80 -1.77 14.61 13.96
N ASP A 81 -2.23 14.35 12.75
CA ASP A 81 -1.43 13.63 11.76
C ASP A 81 -0.21 14.46 11.32
N ASN A 82 0.88 13.77 11.08
CA ASN A 82 2.10 14.40 10.57
C ASN A 82 1.93 14.83 9.11
N ALA A 83 2.60 15.89 8.74
CA ALA A 83 2.79 16.25 7.33
C ALA A 83 4.13 15.64 6.85
N LEU A 84 4.09 14.94 5.74
CA LEU A 84 5.29 14.43 5.09
C LEU A 84 5.78 15.48 4.09
N VAL A 85 6.89 16.10 4.41
CA VAL A 85 7.47 17.17 3.59
C VAL A 85 8.53 16.56 2.68
N PRO A 86 8.45 16.77 1.35
CA PRO A 86 9.50 16.32 0.45
C PRO A 86 10.85 16.99 0.76
N GLU A 87 11.93 16.23 0.71
CA GLU A 87 13.30 16.72 0.98
C GLU A 87 13.65 17.98 0.18
N ALA A 88 13.22 18.05 -1.07
CA ALA A 88 13.41 19.23 -1.92
C ALA A 88 12.73 20.50 -1.37
N VAL A 89 11.61 20.36 -0.66
CA VAL A 89 10.92 21.48 -0.01
C VAL A 89 11.61 21.81 1.32
N GLU A 90 12.00 20.78 2.09
CA GLU A 90 12.72 20.97 3.35
C GLU A 90 14.05 21.74 3.17
N ASN A 91 14.75 21.53 2.05
CA ASN A 91 16.01 22.19 1.73
C ASN A 91 15.84 23.47 0.90
N SER A 92 14.63 24.04 0.84
CA SER A 92 14.33 25.25 0.07
C SER A 92 13.91 26.43 0.93
N ASP A 93 13.94 27.63 0.35
CA ASP A 93 13.42 28.86 0.99
C ASP A 93 11.90 28.81 1.25
N PHE A 94 11.21 27.81 0.71
CA PHE A 94 9.76 27.64 0.88
C PHE A 94 9.38 26.85 2.13
N GLN A 95 10.34 26.22 2.82
CA GLN A 95 10.11 25.34 3.98
C GLN A 95 9.20 26.01 5.02
N GLN A 96 9.59 27.16 5.52
CA GLN A 96 8.86 27.86 6.58
C GLN A 96 7.41 28.13 6.16
N ARG A 97 7.21 28.67 4.98
CA ARG A 97 5.89 28.98 4.45
C ARG A 97 5.04 27.73 4.21
N PHE A 98 5.66 26.62 3.82
CA PHE A 98 4.98 25.35 3.68
C PHE A 98 4.40 24.89 5.02
N TYR A 99 5.19 24.90 6.09
CA TYR A 99 4.72 24.52 7.42
C TYR A 99 3.62 25.45 7.95
N GLU A 100 3.72 26.74 7.72
CA GLU A 100 2.70 27.71 8.11
C GLU A 100 1.35 27.45 7.43
N ILE A 101 1.36 27.11 6.13
CA ILE A 101 0.16 26.78 5.37
C ILE A 101 -0.47 25.46 5.89
N VAL A 102 0.37 24.45 6.12
CA VAL A 102 -0.12 23.17 6.68
C VAL A 102 -0.72 23.38 8.06
N ALA A 103 -0.07 24.14 8.94
CA ALA A 103 -0.56 24.43 10.28
C ALA A 103 -1.89 25.19 10.22
N SER A 104 -2.01 26.21 9.35
CA SER A 104 -3.24 26.97 9.18
C SER A 104 -4.39 26.10 8.67
N ALA A 105 -4.13 25.21 7.71
CA ALA A 105 -5.13 24.29 7.19
C ALA A 105 -5.63 23.30 8.27
N LYS A 106 -4.72 22.78 9.09
CA LYS A 106 -5.05 21.89 10.21
C LYS A 106 -5.83 22.61 11.30
N GLN A 107 -5.49 23.87 11.59
CA GLN A 107 -6.22 24.67 12.56
C GLN A 107 -7.65 24.92 12.08
N LEU A 108 -7.84 25.34 10.82
CA LEU A 108 -9.18 25.54 10.26
C LEU A 108 -10.01 24.24 10.27
N TYR A 109 -9.38 23.11 9.95
CA TYR A 109 -10.03 21.79 10.07
C TYR A 109 -10.49 21.52 11.49
N ALA A 110 -9.63 21.76 12.49
CA ALA A 110 -9.96 21.57 13.90
C ALA A 110 -11.12 22.47 14.33
N ASP A 111 -11.08 23.75 13.96
CA ASP A 111 -12.14 24.70 14.29
C ASP A 111 -13.50 24.29 13.69
N MET A 112 -13.51 23.79 12.44
CA MET A 112 -14.73 23.29 11.79
C MET A 112 -15.28 22.05 12.51
N VAL A 113 -14.41 21.10 12.88
CA VAL A 113 -14.83 19.88 13.60
C VAL A 113 -15.34 20.20 15.01
N ASP A 114 -14.65 21.07 15.73
CA ASP A 114 -14.99 21.45 17.11
C ASP A 114 -16.26 22.33 17.18
N SER A 115 -16.61 23.01 16.11
CA SER A 115 -17.88 23.77 16.02
C SER A 115 -19.10 22.85 16.04
N HIS A 116 -18.98 21.59 15.70
CA HIS A 116 -20.04 20.62 15.46
C HIS A 116 -21.05 21.02 14.35
N GLU A 117 -20.78 22.08 13.61
CA GLU A 117 -21.60 22.52 12.47
C GLU A 117 -21.18 21.82 11.17
N VAL A 118 -19.93 21.38 11.10
CA VAL A 118 -19.34 20.74 9.92
C VAL A 118 -18.90 19.33 10.29
N SER A 119 -19.30 18.35 9.48
CA SER A 119 -18.84 16.98 9.68
C SER A 119 -17.35 16.83 9.39
N MET A 120 -16.66 15.88 10.03
CA MET A 120 -15.26 15.55 9.70
C MET A 120 -15.10 15.19 8.22
N MET A 121 -16.12 14.56 7.63
CA MET A 121 -16.14 14.19 6.22
C MET A 121 -16.09 15.41 5.28
N ASP A 122 -16.73 16.50 5.68
CA ASP A 122 -16.73 17.74 4.91
C ASP A 122 -15.52 18.61 5.24
N ALA A 123 -15.17 18.72 6.53
CA ALA A 123 -14.03 19.51 6.99
C ALA A 123 -12.71 19.08 6.37
N ARG A 124 -12.51 17.77 6.13
CA ARG A 124 -11.28 17.22 5.56
C ARG A 124 -10.85 17.81 4.21
N VAL A 125 -11.75 18.46 3.48
CA VAL A 125 -11.43 19.02 2.15
C VAL A 125 -10.36 20.12 2.21
N ILE A 126 -10.22 20.78 3.38
CA ILE A 126 -9.17 21.80 3.58
C ILE A 126 -7.79 21.18 3.84
N LEU A 127 -7.74 19.91 4.23
CA LEU A 127 -6.47 19.28 4.62
C LEU A 127 -5.58 19.02 3.42
N PRO A 128 -4.28 19.36 3.54
CA PRO A 128 -3.33 19.14 2.47
C PRO A 128 -3.05 17.65 2.26
N LYS A 129 -2.78 17.26 1.01
CA LYS A 129 -2.51 15.87 0.63
C LYS A 129 -1.18 15.33 1.16
N CYS A 130 -0.32 16.17 1.71
CA CYS A 130 0.92 15.76 2.35
C CYS A 130 0.73 15.12 3.74
N LEU A 131 -0.49 15.04 4.25
CA LEU A 131 -0.72 14.36 5.52
C LEU A 131 -0.45 12.86 5.42
N GLU A 132 0.18 12.35 6.48
CA GLU A 132 0.50 10.93 6.61
C GLU A 132 -0.76 10.07 6.63
N THR A 133 -0.68 8.93 5.98
CA THR A 133 -1.74 7.92 5.98
C THR A 133 -1.15 6.52 5.94
N PHE A 134 -2.04 5.53 6.03
CA PHE A 134 -1.68 4.13 5.89
C PHE A 134 -2.76 3.38 5.09
N TYR A 135 -2.36 2.24 4.55
CA TYR A 135 -3.29 1.33 3.90
C TYR A 135 -2.76 -0.11 3.93
N ILE A 136 -3.65 -1.04 3.63
CA ILE A 136 -3.30 -2.45 3.45
C ILE A 136 -3.32 -2.74 1.95
N ALA A 137 -2.25 -3.36 1.46
CA ALA A 137 -2.13 -3.81 0.09
C ALA A 137 -1.95 -5.32 0.04
N ARG A 138 -2.65 -5.98 -0.88
CA ARG A 138 -2.48 -7.41 -1.14
C ARG A 138 -2.18 -7.65 -2.61
N PHE A 139 -1.10 -8.39 -2.86
CA PHE A 139 -0.68 -8.82 -4.19
C PHE A 139 -0.51 -10.33 -4.23
N ASN A 140 -0.72 -10.95 -5.38
CA ASN A 140 -0.12 -12.24 -5.63
C ASN A 140 1.36 -12.05 -6.03
N LEU A 141 2.15 -13.12 -6.01
CA LEU A 141 3.60 -13.03 -6.27
C LEU A 141 3.90 -12.49 -7.68
N LYS A 142 3.15 -12.91 -8.69
CA LYS A 142 3.34 -12.47 -10.07
C LYS A 142 3.16 -10.95 -10.21
N ASP A 143 2.06 -10.44 -9.66
CA ASP A 143 1.73 -9.02 -9.70
C ASP A 143 2.68 -8.19 -8.84
N LEU A 144 3.12 -8.72 -7.69
CA LEU A 144 4.13 -8.08 -6.85
C LEU A 144 5.46 -7.90 -7.58
N ILE A 145 5.92 -8.94 -8.28
CA ILE A 145 7.14 -8.86 -9.10
C ILE A 145 6.98 -7.81 -10.21
N GLY A 146 5.83 -7.80 -10.88
CA GLY A 146 5.50 -6.80 -11.89
C GLY A 146 5.52 -5.37 -11.33
N PHE A 147 4.91 -5.18 -10.16
CA PHE A 147 4.89 -3.89 -9.45
C PHE A 147 6.30 -3.41 -9.10
N ILE A 148 7.15 -4.28 -8.52
CA ILE A 148 8.53 -3.93 -8.16
C ILE A 148 9.39 -3.58 -9.39
N LYS A 149 9.21 -4.28 -10.51
CA LYS A 149 9.96 -4.01 -11.74
C LYS A 149 9.62 -2.67 -12.41
N GLN A 150 8.46 -2.10 -12.09
CA GLN A 150 8.00 -0.82 -12.65
C GLN A 150 8.47 0.39 -11.81
N ARG A 151 9.07 0.14 -10.66
CA ARG A 151 9.57 1.15 -9.70
C ARG A 151 11.09 1.05 -9.52
#